data_1677a8fbab05133aa036bb1c9ad0b8ff
#
_entry.id   1677a8fbab05133aa036bb1c9ad0b8ff
#
_cell.length_a   1.000
_cell.length_b   1.000
_cell.length_c   1.000
_cell.angle_alpha   90.00
_cell.angle_beta   90.00
_cell.angle_gamma   90.00
#
_symmetry.space_group_name_H-M   'P 1'
#
loop_
_entity.id
_entity.type
_entity.pdbx_description
1 polymer ?
#
loop_
_entity_poly.entity_id
_entity_poly.type
_entity_poly.pdbx_seq_one_letter_code
_entity_poly.pdbx_strand_id
1 'polypeptide(L)'
;MLRRLVIAGVAIGTLAASFGAATAAQATNATSVRNSHICAAPTQGSAACNAIRHDVVDSHGNPVPNLTPSGFKPADIVAAYGLGGGAGQTVAIVDAYNDPTAEADLGVYRAQFSLTACTTANGCFKKEGQTGTSTLPAKNTGWAQEISLDVDMVSAACPACHILLVEATTSSFANLATAVNTAAATPGVVAISNSYGGSDQGELSAYNHPGIAITASTGDAGYGMESPASFPHVVAVGGTTGFTTSAWSGAGSGCSTINAKPAWQTAATSCSGKANADVSAVADPNTGVAVYDSTANKGVSGWLVFGGTSVSSPIIASAYALGGNLAGYPAQYTWAHTTNLSDVTTGSNGTCTTSVWCKAGTGWDGPTGLGTPNGVGAF
;
A
#
# COMPACT_ATOMS: atom_id res chain seq x y z
N MET A 1 46.59 -73.53 -49.99
CA MET A 1 46.66 -73.48 -48.52
C MET A 1 45.78 -72.39 -48.05
N LEU A 2 44.55 -72.69 -47.61
CA LEU A 2 43.55 -71.73 -47.16
C LEU A 2 43.74 -71.50 -45.65
N ARG A 3 43.99 -70.27 -45.25
CA ARG A 3 43.90 -69.84 -43.82
C ARG A 3 42.52 -69.25 -43.53
N ARG A 4 41.80 -69.88 -42.63
CA ARG A 4 40.51 -69.40 -42.13
C ARG A 4 40.77 -68.30 -41.14
N LEU A 5 40.13 -67.15 -41.33
CA LEU A 5 40.08 -66.00 -40.36
C LEU A 5 38.88 -66.24 -39.48
N VAL A 6 39.13 -66.27 -38.14
CA VAL A 6 38.09 -66.33 -37.15
C VAL A 6 37.82 -64.86 -36.71
N ILE A 7 36.61 -64.39 -36.91
CA ILE A 7 36.17 -63.09 -36.46
C ILE A 7 35.47 -63.29 -35.10
N ALA A 8 36.08 -62.77 -34.05
CA ALA A 8 35.45 -62.68 -32.71
C ALA A 8 34.49 -61.46 -32.65
N GLY A 9 33.24 -61.79 -32.50
CA GLY A 9 32.21 -60.73 -32.30
C GLY A 9 32.25 -60.16 -30.85
N VAL A 10 32.46 -58.88 -30.76
CA VAL A 10 32.32 -58.11 -29.45
C VAL A 10 30.86 -57.67 -29.35
N ALA A 11 30.14 -58.19 -28.37
CA ALA A 11 28.80 -57.71 -28.02
C ALA A 11 28.92 -56.44 -27.19
N ILE A 12 28.51 -55.32 -27.76
CA ILE A 12 28.35 -54.03 -27.03
C ILE A 12 27.00 -54.06 -26.37
N GLY A 13 27.01 -54.27 -25.04
CA GLY A 13 25.82 -54.10 -24.21
C GLY A 13 25.49 -52.60 -24.05
N THR A 14 24.40 -52.16 -24.64
CA THR A 14 23.83 -50.82 -24.40
C THR A 14 23.13 -50.80 -23.06
N LEU A 15 23.74 -50.13 -22.03
CA LEU A 15 23.08 -49.79 -20.81
C LEU A 15 22.10 -48.66 -21.13
N ALA A 16 20.81 -48.95 -21.17
CA ALA A 16 19.76 -47.95 -21.19
C ALA A 16 19.63 -47.34 -19.80
N ALA A 17 20.22 -46.16 -19.59
CA ALA A 17 19.95 -45.35 -18.41
C ALA A 17 18.53 -44.79 -18.52
N SER A 18 17.58 -45.35 -17.78
CA SER A 18 16.26 -44.79 -17.57
C SER A 18 16.40 -43.51 -16.76
N PHE A 19 16.43 -42.37 -17.43
CA PHE A 19 16.16 -41.09 -16.79
C PHE A 19 14.69 -41.10 -16.32
N GLY A 20 14.46 -41.40 -15.07
CA GLY A 20 13.19 -41.13 -14.42
C GLY A 20 12.99 -39.60 -14.43
N ALA A 21 12.12 -39.12 -15.30
CA ALA A 21 11.61 -37.77 -15.19
C ALA A 21 10.89 -37.66 -13.84
N ALA A 22 11.52 -37.00 -12.87
CA ALA A 22 10.84 -36.55 -11.72
C ALA A 22 9.80 -35.53 -12.23
N THR A 23 8.56 -35.99 -12.40
CA THR A 23 7.43 -35.11 -12.55
C THR A 23 7.38 -34.28 -11.27
N ALA A 24 7.77 -33.00 -11.38
CA ALA A 24 7.46 -32.02 -10.34
C ALA A 24 5.97 -32.18 -10.06
N ALA A 25 5.65 -32.57 -8.82
CA ALA A 25 4.29 -32.60 -8.36
C ALA A 25 3.75 -31.16 -8.54
N GLN A 26 2.98 -30.98 -9.59
CA GLN A 26 2.29 -29.72 -9.82
C GLN A 26 1.35 -29.48 -8.67
N ALA A 27 1.40 -28.23 -8.21
CA ALA A 27 0.62 -27.69 -7.12
C ALA A 27 -0.77 -28.31 -7.07
N THR A 28 -1.01 -28.95 -5.96
CA THR A 28 -2.30 -29.42 -5.54
C THR A 28 -3.31 -28.28 -5.62
N ASN A 29 -4.44 -28.54 -6.20
CA ASN A 29 -5.60 -27.72 -6.41
C ASN A 29 -5.74 -26.62 -5.33
N ALA A 30 -5.38 -25.37 -5.68
CA ALA A 30 -5.78 -24.21 -4.92
C ALA A 30 -7.31 -24.20 -4.92
N THR A 31 -7.93 -24.32 -3.77
CA THR A 31 -9.38 -24.52 -3.66
C THR A 31 -10.12 -23.28 -3.21
N SER A 32 -9.43 -22.30 -2.63
CA SER A 32 -10.04 -21.06 -2.14
C SER A 32 -9.01 -19.94 -1.94
N VAL A 33 -9.51 -18.76 -1.62
CA VAL A 33 -8.72 -17.59 -1.22
C VAL A 33 -9.07 -17.18 0.20
N ARG A 34 -8.12 -16.59 0.91
CA ARG A 34 -8.31 -16.04 2.24
C ARG A 34 -7.73 -14.64 2.32
N ASN A 35 -8.56 -13.68 2.69
CA ASN A 35 -8.14 -12.33 3.01
C ASN A 35 -7.91 -12.20 4.52
N SER A 36 -6.75 -11.69 4.93
CA SER A 36 -6.36 -11.65 6.34
C SER A 36 -5.68 -10.33 6.69
N HIS A 37 -6.19 -9.62 7.69
CA HIS A 37 -5.44 -8.52 8.31
C HIS A 37 -4.10 -9.05 8.86
N ILE A 38 -3.02 -8.34 8.57
CA ILE A 38 -1.66 -8.76 8.96
C ILE A 38 -1.23 -8.20 10.31
N CYS A 39 -1.77 -7.05 10.71
CA CYS A 39 -1.56 -6.46 12.04
C CYS A 39 -2.61 -6.95 13.04
N ALA A 40 -2.28 -6.90 14.33
CA ALA A 40 -3.24 -7.06 15.39
C ALA A 40 -4.20 -5.86 15.44
N ALA A 41 -5.45 -6.10 15.85
CA ALA A 41 -6.43 -5.03 16.05
C ALA A 41 -5.88 -3.94 17.00
N PRO A 42 -6.22 -2.67 16.78
CA PRO A 42 -5.73 -1.58 17.60
C PRO A 42 -6.32 -1.66 19.02
N THR A 43 -5.52 -1.22 20.00
CA THR A 43 -5.99 -0.97 21.36
C THR A 43 -6.26 0.52 21.55
N GLN A 44 -6.90 0.89 22.64
CA GLN A 44 -7.15 2.32 22.92
C GLN A 44 -5.85 3.14 22.89
N GLY A 45 -5.83 4.21 22.11
CA GLY A 45 -4.68 5.10 21.95
C GLY A 45 -3.59 4.57 21.02
N SER A 46 -3.86 3.45 20.30
CA SER A 46 -2.96 2.90 19.29
C SER A 46 -3.67 2.70 17.95
N ALA A 47 -2.87 2.55 16.89
CA ALA A 47 -3.32 2.22 15.55
C ALA A 47 -2.99 0.75 15.20
N ALA A 48 -3.66 0.22 14.19
CA ALA A 48 -3.26 -0.98 13.47
C ALA A 48 -3.01 -0.61 12.00
N CYS A 49 -2.17 -1.38 11.33
CA CYS A 49 -1.99 -1.22 9.89
C CYS A 49 -3.25 -1.67 9.13
N ASN A 50 -3.51 -0.99 8.01
CA ASN A 50 -4.67 -1.22 7.15
C ASN A 50 -4.30 -2.04 5.91
N ALA A 51 -3.48 -3.09 6.09
CA ALA A 51 -3.16 -4.04 5.03
C ALA A 51 -3.88 -5.36 5.21
N ILE A 52 -4.39 -5.87 4.10
CA ILE A 52 -5.05 -7.18 4.01
C ILE A 52 -4.28 -8.03 3.02
N ARG A 53 -3.68 -9.13 3.50
CA ARG A 53 -3.01 -10.09 2.63
C ARG A 53 -4.03 -11.03 2.00
N HIS A 54 -3.93 -11.21 0.68
CA HIS A 54 -4.71 -12.14 -0.12
C HIS A 54 -3.91 -13.42 -0.35
N ASP A 55 -4.24 -14.48 0.38
CA ASP A 55 -3.59 -15.77 0.29
C ASP A 55 -4.44 -16.74 -0.56
N VAL A 56 -3.84 -17.32 -1.59
CA VAL A 56 -4.37 -18.56 -2.18
C VAL A 56 -4.08 -19.69 -1.21
N VAL A 57 -5.06 -20.53 -0.88
CA VAL A 57 -4.89 -21.61 0.09
C VAL A 57 -5.19 -22.98 -0.50
N ASP A 58 -4.48 -23.99 -0.01
CA ASP A 58 -4.70 -25.40 -0.36
C ASP A 58 -5.99 -25.96 0.30
N SER A 59 -6.28 -27.24 0.04
CA SER A 59 -7.45 -27.92 0.60
C SER A 59 -7.44 -28.04 2.13
N HIS A 60 -6.31 -27.78 2.79
CA HIS A 60 -6.16 -27.77 4.24
C HIS A 60 -6.19 -26.35 4.83
N GLY A 61 -6.35 -25.33 3.98
CA GLY A 61 -6.34 -23.93 4.39
C GLY A 61 -4.95 -23.33 4.60
N ASN A 62 -3.88 -24.01 4.18
CA ASN A 62 -2.53 -23.46 4.27
C ASN A 62 -2.25 -22.55 3.06
N PRO A 63 -1.59 -21.39 3.25
CA PRO A 63 -1.19 -20.55 2.15
C PRO A 63 -0.27 -21.26 1.17
N VAL A 64 -0.54 -21.09 -0.12
CA VAL A 64 0.32 -21.55 -1.22
C VAL A 64 1.26 -20.40 -1.57
N PRO A 65 2.60 -20.57 -1.46
CA PRO A 65 3.54 -19.50 -1.77
C PRO A 65 3.47 -19.06 -3.23
N ASN A 66 3.47 -17.76 -3.48
CA ASN A 66 3.64 -17.21 -4.81
C ASN A 66 5.13 -17.24 -5.17
N LEU A 67 5.51 -18.03 -6.17
CA LEU A 67 6.89 -18.10 -6.65
C LEU A 67 7.25 -16.92 -7.58
N THR A 68 6.25 -16.24 -8.10
CA THR A 68 6.36 -15.07 -8.98
C THR A 68 5.34 -14.01 -8.56
N PRO A 69 5.57 -12.73 -8.91
CA PRO A 69 4.62 -11.67 -8.58
C PRO A 69 3.23 -11.95 -9.14
N SER A 70 2.22 -11.84 -8.29
CA SER A 70 0.80 -11.88 -8.62
C SER A 70 0.14 -10.58 -8.14
N GLY A 71 -0.99 -10.19 -8.71
CA GLY A 71 -1.62 -8.89 -8.48
C GLY A 71 -1.12 -7.80 -9.42
N PHE A 72 -1.60 -6.56 -9.24
CA PHE A 72 -1.20 -5.42 -10.06
C PHE A 72 0.28 -5.06 -9.83
N LYS A 73 0.94 -4.66 -10.89
CA LYS A 73 2.37 -4.36 -10.96
C LYS A 73 2.58 -2.86 -11.15
N PRO A 74 3.81 -2.34 -11.00
CA PRO A 74 4.10 -0.91 -11.21
C PRO A 74 3.56 -0.36 -12.54
N ALA A 75 3.72 -1.10 -13.64
CA ALA A 75 3.23 -0.67 -14.95
C ALA A 75 1.71 -0.53 -15.00
N ASP A 76 0.97 -1.37 -14.29
CA ASP A 76 -0.49 -1.32 -14.24
C ASP A 76 -0.96 -0.08 -13.47
N ILE A 77 -0.31 0.22 -12.32
CA ILE A 77 -0.59 1.40 -11.48
C ILE A 77 -0.31 2.70 -12.24
N VAL A 78 0.87 2.78 -12.87
CA VAL A 78 1.28 3.94 -13.67
C VAL A 78 0.34 4.18 -14.82
N ALA A 79 -0.03 3.13 -15.56
CA ALA A 79 -0.93 3.22 -16.72
C ALA A 79 -2.35 3.61 -16.30
N ALA A 80 -2.86 3.03 -15.21
CA ALA A 80 -4.23 3.27 -14.76
C ALA A 80 -4.45 4.69 -14.23
N TYR A 81 -3.47 5.24 -13.52
CA TYR A 81 -3.59 6.54 -12.86
C TYR A 81 -2.85 7.69 -13.57
N GLY A 82 -2.15 7.39 -14.67
CA GLY A 82 -1.34 8.40 -15.37
C GLY A 82 -0.19 8.95 -14.50
N LEU A 83 0.37 8.10 -13.63
CA LEU A 83 1.48 8.43 -12.74
C LEU A 83 2.83 8.03 -13.37
N GLY A 84 3.89 8.06 -12.61
CA GLY A 84 5.23 7.66 -13.00
C GLY A 84 6.17 8.86 -13.20
N GLY A 85 7.45 8.56 -13.33
CA GLY A 85 8.48 9.60 -13.38
C GLY A 85 8.91 10.03 -11.97
N GLY A 86 8.93 11.31 -11.73
CA GLY A 86 9.50 11.95 -10.54
C GLY A 86 10.88 12.52 -10.82
N ALA A 87 11.36 13.43 -9.98
CA ALA A 87 12.64 14.10 -10.13
C ALA A 87 13.27 14.42 -8.75
N GLY A 88 13.46 13.39 -7.92
CA GLY A 88 14.15 13.53 -6.64
C GLY A 88 13.30 14.12 -5.50
N GLN A 89 11.97 14.21 -5.66
CA GLN A 89 11.08 14.50 -4.54
C GLN A 89 11.15 13.34 -3.54
N THR A 90 11.01 13.64 -2.24
CA THR A 90 11.01 12.62 -1.21
C THR A 90 9.58 12.36 -0.73
N VAL A 91 9.14 11.12 -0.84
CA VAL A 91 7.94 10.61 -0.16
C VAL A 91 8.39 9.92 1.13
N ALA A 92 7.89 10.39 2.27
CA ALA A 92 8.11 9.72 3.54
C ALA A 92 7.01 8.69 3.80
N ILE A 93 7.38 7.60 4.43
CA ILE A 93 6.51 6.55 4.95
C ILE A 93 6.69 6.55 6.46
N VAL A 94 5.59 6.65 7.20
CA VAL A 94 5.60 6.55 8.65
C VAL A 94 4.84 5.30 9.05
N ASP A 95 5.56 4.35 9.65
CA ASP A 95 5.00 3.10 10.14
C ASP A 95 5.51 2.78 11.54
N ALA A 96 4.92 1.78 12.20
CA ALA A 96 5.33 1.37 13.52
C ALA A 96 6.25 0.13 13.46
N TYR A 97 7.13 0.04 14.46
CA TYR A 97 8.10 -1.04 14.60
C TYR A 97 9.14 -1.08 13.45
N ASN A 98 9.98 -2.11 13.45
CA ASN A 98 11.07 -2.23 12.47
C ASN A 98 10.80 -3.37 11.49
N ASP A 99 11.01 -3.09 10.21
CA ASP A 99 11.31 -4.08 9.20
C ASP A 99 12.82 -4.11 8.91
N PRO A 100 13.56 -5.09 9.42
CA PRO A 100 15.01 -5.17 9.22
C PRO A 100 15.42 -5.41 7.76
N THR A 101 14.49 -5.89 6.92
CA THR A 101 14.77 -6.29 5.53
C THR A 101 14.28 -5.30 4.49
N ALA A 102 13.65 -4.18 4.88
CA ALA A 102 12.98 -3.23 3.98
C ALA A 102 13.82 -2.81 2.75
N GLU A 103 15.10 -2.44 2.91
CA GLU A 103 15.96 -2.04 1.78
C GLU A 103 16.31 -3.23 0.87
N ALA A 104 16.55 -4.41 1.46
CA ALA A 104 16.89 -5.62 0.69
C ALA A 104 15.67 -6.11 -0.11
N ASP A 105 14.50 -6.10 0.48
CA ASP A 105 13.24 -6.53 -0.12
C ASP A 105 12.80 -5.54 -1.22
N LEU A 106 12.92 -4.24 -0.98
CA LEU A 106 12.78 -3.21 -2.02
C LEU A 106 13.71 -3.47 -3.21
N GLY A 107 14.95 -3.91 -2.95
CA GLY A 107 15.90 -4.28 -4.00
C GLY A 107 15.40 -5.42 -4.87
N VAL A 108 14.79 -6.45 -4.28
CA VAL A 108 14.16 -7.57 -5.01
C VAL A 108 12.96 -7.09 -5.82
N TYR A 109 12.06 -6.31 -5.21
CA TYR A 109 10.89 -5.74 -5.90
C TYR A 109 11.31 -4.91 -7.12
N ARG A 110 12.21 -3.95 -6.94
CA ARG A 110 12.63 -3.05 -8.01
C ARG A 110 13.37 -3.79 -9.13
N ALA A 111 14.22 -4.76 -8.80
CA ALA A 111 14.90 -5.60 -9.80
C ALA A 111 13.90 -6.42 -10.63
N GLN A 112 12.89 -7.01 -9.99
CA GLN A 112 11.85 -7.80 -10.66
C GLN A 112 11.10 -7.00 -11.71
N PHE A 113 10.81 -5.73 -11.44
CA PHE A 113 10.05 -4.87 -12.35
C PHE A 113 10.93 -3.94 -13.19
N SER A 114 12.25 -4.17 -13.23
CA SER A 114 13.21 -3.37 -14.00
C SER A 114 13.19 -1.88 -13.63
N LEU A 115 12.91 -1.57 -12.37
CA LEU A 115 13.02 -0.21 -11.83
C LEU A 115 14.47 0.06 -11.41
N THR A 116 14.89 1.31 -11.52
CA THR A 116 16.24 1.73 -11.08
C THR A 116 16.42 1.43 -9.59
N ALA A 117 17.57 0.91 -9.18
CA ALA A 117 17.86 0.61 -7.78
C ALA A 117 17.67 1.86 -6.88
N CYS A 118 17.02 1.67 -5.73
CA CYS A 118 16.80 2.70 -4.73
C CYS A 118 17.37 2.19 -3.41
N THR A 119 18.53 2.74 -3.03
CA THR A 119 19.32 2.24 -1.90
C THR A 119 19.82 3.40 -1.05
N THR A 120 20.21 3.08 0.18
CA THR A 120 20.94 4.02 1.06
C THR A 120 22.24 4.48 0.41
N ALA A 121 22.94 3.60 -0.30
CA ALA A 121 24.21 3.90 -0.94
C ALA A 121 24.11 4.94 -2.06
N ASN A 122 23.00 4.99 -2.81
CA ASN A 122 22.77 5.98 -3.85
C ASN A 122 21.90 7.18 -3.41
N GLY A 123 21.52 7.23 -2.12
CA GLY A 123 20.74 8.31 -1.53
C GLY A 123 19.25 8.30 -1.88
N CYS A 124 18.76 7.29 -2.59
CA CYS A 124 17.36 7.16 -2.94
C CYS A 124 16.51 6.64 -1.77
N PHE A 125 17.04 5.74 -0.94
CA PHE A 125 16.37 5.18 0.23
C PHE A 125 17.06 5.64 1.50
N LYS A 126 16.28 6.00 2.53
CA LYS A 126 16.76 6.28 3.88
C LYS A 126 15.81 5.67 4.88
N LYS A 127 16.35 5.02 5.92
CA LYS A 127 15.57 4.49 7.05
C LYS A 127 16.10 5.05 8.36
N GLU A 128 15.18 5.47 9.24
CA GLU A 128 15.52 6.02 10.55
C GLU A 128 14.40 5.74 11.57
N GLY A 129 14.75 5.81 12.85
CA GLY A 129 13.76 5.71 13.93
C GLY A 129 12.96 6.99 14.08
N GLN A 130 11.92 6.95 14.93
CA GLN A 130 10.95 8.05 15.10
C GLN A 130 11.54 9.42 15.46
N THR A 131 12.78 9.48 15.92
CA THR A 131 13.47 10.73 16.28
C THR A 131 14.56 11.14 15.29
N GLY A 132 14.56 10.56 14.08
CA GLY A 132 15.53 10.86 13.03
C GLY A 132 16.93 10.28 13.28
N THR A 133 17.03 9.28 14.13
CA THR A 133 18.30 8.63 14.48
C THR A 133 18.41 7.22 13.88
N SER A 134 19.60 6.65 13.89
CA SER A 134 19.84 5.26 13.47
C SER A 134 19.37 4.21 14.50
N THR A 135 18.83 4.62 15.64
CA THR A 135 18.24 3.70 16.61
C THR A 135 16.85 3.29 16.13
N LEU A 136 16.74 2.04 15.71
CA LEU A 136 15.50 1.46 15.18
C LEU A 136 14.73 0.71 16.26
N PRO A 137 13.39 0.61 16.14
CA PRO A 137 12.56 -0.10 17.11
C PRO A 137 12.71 -1.62 17.01
N ALA A 138 11.99 -2.35 17.87
CA ALA A 138 11.89 -3.79 17.79
C ALA A 138 11.15 -4.23 16.51
N LYS A 139 11.53 -5.39 15.97
CA LYS A 139 10.84 -6.00 14.80
C LYS A 139 9.41 -6.41 15.16
N ASN A 140 8.50 -6.19 14.22
CA ASN A 140 7.16 -6.78 14.25
C ASN A 140 6.82 -7.30 12.85
N THR A 141 6.42 -8.57 12.72
CA THR A 141 6.27 -9.22 11.42
C THR A 141 5.04 -8.75 10.62
N GLY A 142 3.97 -8.31 11.29
CA GLY A 142 2.82 -7.70 10.62
C GLY A 142 3.18 -6.34 10.04
N TRP A 143 3.78 -5.49 10.87
CA TRP A 143 4.22 -4.17 10.44
C TRP A 143 5.38 -4.21 9.43
N ALA A 144 6.23 -5.25 9.45
CA ALA A 144 7.24 -5.42 8.40
C ALA A 144 6.59 -5.61 7.02
N GLN A 145 5.53 -6.43 6.95
CA GLN A 145 4.79 -6.60 5.70
C GLN A 145 4.02 -5.33 5.27
N GLU A 146 3.54 -4.52 6.23
CA GLU A 146 2.98 -3.19 5.93
C GLU A 146 4.04 -2.26 5.35
N ILE A 147 5.21 -2.18 6.00
CA ILE A 147 6.33 -1.35 5.54
C ILE A 147 6.76 -1.72 4.12
N SER A 148 6.90 -3.02 3.82
CA SER A 148 7.24 -3.48 2.48
C SER A 148 6.16 -3.10 1.46
N LEU A 149 4.87 -3.22 1.81
CA LEU A 149 3.76 -2.75 0.97
C LEU A 149 3.90 -1.26 0.63
N ASP A 150 4.09 -0.41 1.64
CA ASP A 150 4.15 1.05 1.45
C ASP A 150 5.36 1.47 0.60
N VAL A 151 6.53 0.90 0.89
CA VAL A 151 7.77 1.15 0.13
C VAL A 151 7.64 0.71 -1.32
N ASP A 152 7.05 -0.46 -1.57
CA ASP A 152 6.81 -0.98 -2.91
C ASP A 152 5.78 -0.12 -3.68
N MET A 153 4.74 0.38 -3.02
CA MET A 153 3.73 1.22 -3.67
C MET A 153 4.27 2.63 -4.01
N VAL A 154 5.11 3.23 -3.17
CA VAL A 154 5.82 4.45 -3.55
C VAL A 154 6.73 4.19 -4.75
N SER A 155 7.48 3.06 -4.75
CA SER A 155 8.32 2.67 -5.89
C SER A 155 7.53 2.42 -7.17
N ALA A 156 6.31 1.88 -7.06
CA ALA A 156 5.44 1.62 -8.20
C ALA A 156 4.88 2.90 -8.80
N ALA A 157 4.37 3.81 -7.96
CA ALA A 157 3.67 5.02 -8.40
C ALA A 157 4.64 6.17 -8.77
N CYS A 158 5.76 6.28 -8.07
CA CYS A 158 6.80 7.31 -8.29
C CYS A 158 8.20 6.68 -8.32
N PRO A 159 8.59 5.96 -9.39
CA PRO A 159 9.83 5.19 -9.43
C PRO A 159 11.11 6.01 -9.32
N ALA A 160 11.07 7.32 -9.57
CA ALA A 160 12.21 8.22 -9.41
C ALA A 160 12.12 9.11 -8.16
N CYS A 161 11.11 8.92 -7.29
CA CYS A 161 11.08 9.54 -5.97
C CYS A 161 12.11 8.90 -5.03
N HIS A 162 12.62 9.70 -4.10
CA HIS A 162 13.35 9.21 -2.94
C HIS A 162 12.34 8.72 -1.89
N ILE A 163 12.74 7.74 -1.11
CA ILE A 163 11.92 7.14 -0.05
C ILE A 163 12.60 7.36 1.30
N LEU A 164 11.88 7.99 2.23
CA LEU A 164 12.27 8.10 3.63
C LEU A 164 11.33 7.20 4.45
N LEU A 165 11.84 6.14 5.04
CA LEU A 165 11.12 5.31 6.00
C LEU A 165 11.43 5.76 7.43
N VAL A 166 10.40 6.22 8.17
CA VAL A 166 10.52 6.60 9.58
C VAL A 166 9.74 5.60 10.43
N GLU A 167 10.46 4.81 11.22
CA GLU A 167 9.91 3.73 12.03
C GLU A 167 9.60 4.20 13.46
N ALA A 168 8.31 4.29 13.81
CA ALA A 168 7.86 4.63 15.15
C ALA A 168 8.11 3.47 16.12
N THR A 169 8.47 3.79 17.37
CA THR A 169 8.83 2.79 18.39
C THR A 169 7.72 1.77 18.64
N THR A 170 6.47 2.21 18.60
CA THR A 170 5.26 1.38 18.70
C THR A 170 4.14 2.00 17.88
N SER A 171 3.03 1.28 17.71
CA SER A 171 1.84 1.78 17.05
C SER A 171 0.99 2.75 17.88
N SER A 172 1.46 3.24 19.03
CA SER A 172 0.74 4.29 19.76
C SER A 172 0.70 5.58 18.94
N PHE A 173 -0.43 6.29 18.97
CA PHE A 173 -0.55 7.57 18.26
C PHE A 173 0.51 8.59 18.68
N ALA A 174 0.98 8.54 19.94
CA ALA A 174 2.05 9.42 20.42
C ALA A 174 3.40 9.13 19.70
N ASN A 175 3.75 7.86 19.51
CA ASN A 175 4.97 7.48 18.80
C ASN A 175 4.86 7.74 17.29
N LEU A 176 3.72 7.42 16.68
CA LEU A 176 3.44 7.72 15.28
C LEU A 176 3.49 9.24 15.01
N ALA A 177 2.88 10.05 15.87
CA ALA A 177 2.95 11.51 15.78
C ALA A 177 4.39 12.04 15.87
N THR A 178 5.24 11.44 16.71
CA THR A 178 6.67 11.78 16.77
C THR A 178 7.36 11.48 15.45
N ALA A 179 7.08 10.32 14.84
CA ALA A 179 7.63 9.93 13.55
C ALA A 179 7.15 10.83 12.40
N VAL A 180 5.87 11.24 12.40
CA VAL A 180 5.33 12.21 11.42
C VAL A 180 6.04 13.57 11.53
N ASN A 181 6.26 14.08 12.75
CA ASN A 181 7.04 15.32 12.94
C ASN A 181 8.47 15.20 12.42
N THR A 182 9.12 14.05 12.63
CA THR A 182 10.47 13.78 12.10
C THR A 182 10.47 13.78 10.57
N ALA A 183 9.51 13.08 9.96
CA ALA A 183 9.36 13.06 8.51
C ALA A 183 9.12 14.48 7.95
N ALA A 184 8.22 15.24 8.56
CA ALA A 184 7.88 16.61 8.16
C ALA A 184 9.06 17.60 8.31
N ALA A 185 9.94 17.38 9.29
CA ALA A 185 11.13 18.19 9.52
C ALA A 185 12.30 17.81 8.59
N THR A 186 12.22 16.69 7.87
CA THR A 186 13.30 16.24 6.99
C THR A 186 13.29 17.02 5.66
N PRO A 187 14.37 17.73 5.31
CA PRO A 187 14.43 18.50 4.08
C PRO A 187 14.15 17.66 2.83
N GLY A 188 13.33 18.20 1.92
CA GLY A 188 12.96 17.53 0.66
C GLY A 188 11.76 16.61 0.75
N VAL A 189 11.23 16.31 1.94
CA VAL A 189 9.96 15.61 2.11
C VAL A 189 8.81 16.51 1.66
N VAL A 190 8.03 16.03 0.70
CA VAL A 190 6.88 16.74 0.11
C VAL A 190 5.55 16.02 0.38
N ALA A 191 5.61 14.72 0.68
CA ALA A 191 4.45 13.92 1.04
C ALA A 191 4.81 12.91 2.14
N ILE A 192 3.85 12.57 3.00
CA ILE A 192 3.98 11.60 4.09
C ILE A 192 2.80 10.64 4.01
N SER A 193 3.07 9.33 3.81
CA SER A 193 2.05 8.28 3.83
C SER A 193 1.93 7.67 5.21
N ASN A 194 0.68 7.43 5.64
CA ASN A 194 0.32 6.84 6.92
C ASN A 194 -0.71 5.72 6.67
N SER A 195 -0.25 4.49 6.58
CA SER A 195 -1.07 3.32 6.22
C SER A 195 -1.61 2.61 7.46
N TYR A 196 -2.22 3.35 8.36
CA TYR A 196 -2.76 2.83 9.62
C TYR A 196 -3.96 3.63 10.12
N GLY A 197 -4.72 3.00 10.98
CA GLY A 197 -5.85 3.64 11.63
C GLY A 197 -6.18 3.09 13.00
N GLY A 198 -6.99 3.85 13.72
CA GLY A 198 -7.56 3.49 15.00
C GLY A 198 -8.78 4.36 15.29
N SER A 199 -9.34 4.23 16.48
CA SER A 199 -10.56 4.96 16.86
C SER A 199 -10.48 6.44 16.55
N ASP A 200 -11.58 7.02 16.03
CA ASP A 200 -11.69 8.45 15.78
C ASP A 200 -11.38 9.27 17.05
N GLN A 201 -10.50 10.24 16.92
CA GLN A 201 -10.04 11.11 18.02
C GLN A 201 -9.73 12.52 17.49
N GLY A 202 -9.50 13.46 18.42
CA GLY A 202 -9.08 14.81 18.05
C GLY A 202 -7.73 14.86 17.35
N GLU A 203 -7.58 15.76 16.38
CA GLU A 203 -6.36 15.92 15.61
C GLU A 203 -5.14 16.16 16.49
N LEU A 204 -4.07 15.43 16.21
CA LEU A 204 -2.76 15.67 16.81
C LEU A 204 -1.99 16.67 15.94
N SER A 205 -1.36 17.67 16.58
CA SER A 205 -0.65 18.76 15.89
C SER A 205 0.45 18.29 14.93
N ALA A 206 0.97 17.08 15.13
CA ALA A 206 1.95 16.43 14.26
C ALA A 206 1.42 16.12 12.85
N TYR A 207 0.12 16.14 12.63
CA TYR A 207 -0.49 15.92 11.31
C TYR A 207 -0.90 17.23 10.62
N ASN A 208 -0.53 18.37 11.18
CA ASN A 208 -0.83 19.70 10.65
C ASN A 208 0.44 20.39 10.16
N HIS A 209 0.85 20.09 8.94
CA HIS A 209 2.04 20.66 8.28
C HIS A 209 1.65 21.26 6.92
N PRO A 210 1.36 22.56 6.85
CA PRO A 210 1.11 23.24 5.58
C PRO A 210 2.31 23.08 4.63
N GLY A 211 2.07 22.77 3.36
CA GLY A 211 3.10 22.58 2.38
C GLY A 211 3.58 21.11 2.24
N ILE A 212 3.05 20.19 3.04
CA ILE A 212 3.32 18.76 2.95
C ILE A 212 2.00 18.00 2.80
N ALA A 213 1.92 17.10 1.82
CA ALA A 213 0.75 16.24 1.65
C ALA A 213 0.82 15.07 2.65
N ILE A 214 0.04 15.13 3.72
CA ILE A 214 -0.07 14.03 4.69
C ILE A 214 -1.27 13.18 4.28
N THR A 215 -1.04 11.99 3.75
CA THR A 215 -2.08 11.04 3.39
C THR A 215 -2.30 10.03 4.52
N ALA A 216 -3.53 9.55 4.69
CA ALA A 216 -3.81 8.45 5.59
C ALA A 216 -4.92 7.55 5.04
N SER A 217 -4.72 6.25 5.19
CA SER A 217 -5.70 5.22 4.88
C SER A 217 -6.96 5.37 5.73
N THR A 218 -8.16 5.24 5.11
CA THR A 218 -9.43 5.47 5.81
C THR A 218 -9.91 4.29 6.65
N GLY A 219 -9.25 3.13 6.56
CA GLY A 219 -9.64 1.90 7.24
C GLY A 219 -10.18 0.83 6.31
N ASP A 220 -10.29 -0.40 6.83
CA ASP A 220 -10.60 -1.60 6.06
C ASP A 220 -11.82 -2.37 6.59
N ALA A 221 -12.61 -1.73 7.46
CA ALA A 221 -13.77 -2.34 8.11
C ALA A 221 -15.13 -1.87 7.55
N GLY A 222 -15.13 -1.19 6.40
CA GLY A 222 -16.31 -0.58 5.80
C GLY A 222 -16.70 0.75 6.46
N TYR A 223 -17.99 1.11 6.39
CA TYR A 223 -18.48 2.38 6.93
C TYR A 223 -18.10 2.59 8.39
N GLY A 224 -17.30 3.58 8.65
CA GLY A 224 -16.78 3.97 9.95
C GLY A 224 -15.58 4.91 9.78
N MET A 225 -15.30 5.69 10.82
CA MET A 225 -14.21 6.67 10.85
C MET A 225 -13.01 6.16 11.61
N GLU A 226 -11.82 6.37 11.05
CA GLU A 226 -10.54 6.11 11.71
C GLU A 226 -9.66 7.36 11.71
N SER A 227 -8.89 7.56 12.77
CA SER A 227 -7.78 8.51 12.81
C SER A 227 -6.48 7.80 12.40
N PRO A 228 -5.57 8.48 11.64
CA PRO A 228 -5.52 9.92 11.39
C PRO A 228 -6.29 10.40 10.14
N ALA A 229 -6.94 9.53 9.35
CA ALA A 229 -7.71 9.95 8.18
C ALA A 229 -8.83 10.96 8.52
N SER A 230 -9.39 10.88 9.74
CA SER A 230 -10.40 11.81 10.24
C SER A 230 -9.86 13.20 10.63
N PHE A 231 -8.55 13.42 10.59
CA PHE A 231 -7.97 14.71 10.96
C PHE A 231 -8.20 15.77 9.87
N PRO A 232 -8.54 17.02 10.24
CA PRO A 232 -8.86 18.07 9.28
C PRO A 232 -7.79 18.36 8.21
N HIS A 233 -6.51 18.26 8.58
CA HIS A 233 -5.39 18.62 7.72
C HIS A 233 -4.76 17.43 6.97
N VAL A 234 -5.34 16.23 7.13
CA VAL A 234 -4.92 14.99 6.48
C VAL A 234 -5.76 14.73 5.24
N VAL A 235 -5.12 14.26 4.17
CA VAL A 235 -5.78 13.72 2.98
C VAL A 235 -6.26 12.30 3.31
N ALA A 236 -7.56 12.12 3.47
CA ALA A 236 -8.17 10.83 3.73
C ALA A 236 -8.25 10.01 2.44
N VAL A 237 -7.63 8.83 2.41
CA VAL A 237 -7.52 8.00 1.21
C VAL A 237 -8.38 6.76 1.35
N GLY A 238 -9.47 6.72 0.61
CA GLY A 238 -10.39 5.60 0.49
C GLY A 238 -9.92 4.51 -0.47
N GLY A 239 -10.82 3.59 -0.81
CA GLY A 239 -10.46 2.41 -1.57
C GLY A 239 -11.43 1.99 -2.66
N THR A 240 -10.87 1.47 -3.78
CA THR A 240 -11.65 0.93 -4.90
C THR A 240 -11.37 -0.55 -5.13
N THR A 241 -12.34 -1.25 -5.72
CA THR A 241 -12.15 -2.55 -6.36
C THR A 241 -11.63 -2.30 -7.78
N GLY A 242 -10.47 -2.86 -8.12
CA GLY A 242 -9.74 -2.45 -9.32
C GLY A 242 -9.33 -0.98 -9.25
N PHE A 243 -8.95 -0.40 -10.37
CA PHE A 243 -8.46 0.99 -10.38
C PHE A 243 -9.58 2.03 -10.27
N THR A 244 -10.69 1.82 -10.99
CA THR A 244 -11.81 2.79 -11.05
C THR A 244 -13.18 2.10 -11.16
N THR A 245 -13.26 0.80 -10.89
CA THR A 245 -14.46 0.00 -11.21
C THR A 245 -15.61 0.28 -10.25
N SER A 246 -15.36 0.26 -8.95
CA SER A 246 -16.35 0.52 -7.91
C SER A 246 -15.69 0.83 -6.58
N ALA A 247 -16.43 1.42 -5.65
CA ALA A 247 -16.01 1.52 -4.26
C ALA A 247 -15.78 0.12 -3.68
N TRP A 248 -14.68 -0.06 -2.97
CA TRP A 248 -14.42 -1.29 -2.24
C TRP A 248 -15.27 -1.34 -0.96
N SER A 249 -15.88 -2.48 -0.71
CA SER A 249 -16.78 -2.66 0.45
C SER A 249 -16.07 -2.57 1.81
N GLY A 250 -14.74 -2.74 1.83
CA GLY A 250 -13.92 -2.60 3.04
C GLY A 250 -13.46 -1.17 3.32
N ALA A 251 -13.48 -0.26 2.34
CA ALA A 251 -12.97 1.10 2.53
C ALA A 251 -13.68 1.84 3.66
N GLY A 252 -12.92 2.51 4.54
CA GLY A 252 -13.48 3.36 5.60
C GLY A 252 -14.13 4.62 5.04
N SER A 253 -15.20 5.10 5.67
CA SER A 253 -15.87 6.35 5.31
C SER A 253 -16.76 6.87 6.43
N GLY A 254 -17.23 8.10 6.30
CA GLY A 254 -18.18 8.68 7.24
C GLY A 254 -17.90 10.15 7.55
N CYS A 255 -18.48 10.61 8.66
CA CYS A 255 -18.30 11.96 9.18
C CYS A 255 -17.77 11.90 10.60
N SER A 256 -16.64 12.55 10.89
CA SER A 256 -16.16 12.70 12.27
C SER A 256 -17.16 13.52 13.10
N THR A 257 -17.40 13.08 14.30
CA THR A 257 -18.15 13.84 15.31
C THR A 257 -17.25 14.64 16.25
N ILE A 258 -15.93 14.51 16.07
CA ILE A 258 -14.88 15.08 16.92
C ILE A 258 -14.13 16.19 16.19
N ASN A 259 -13.79 15.94 14.92
CA ASN A 259 -12.95 16.83 14.12
C ASN A 259 -13.80 17.77 13.26
N ALA A 260 -13.47 19.06 13.28
CA ALA A 260 -14.16 20.06 12.49
C ALA A 260 -14.01 19.81 10.98
N LYS A 261 -15.05 20.14 10.22
CA LYS A 261 -15.01 20.09 8.76
C LYS A 261 -14.07 21.18 8.21
N PRO A 262 -13.06 20.83 7.40
CA PRO A 262 -12.21 21.81 6.75
C PRO A 262 -13.02 22.69 5.79
N ALA A 263 -12.60 23.95 5.62
CA ALA A 263 -13.32 24.91 4.79
C ALA A 263 -13.45 24.52 3.31
N TRP A 264 -12.53 23.69 2.80
CA TRP A 264 -12.56 23.20 1.42
C TRP A 264 -13.53 22.03 1.20
N GLN A 265 -13.90 21.29 2.24
CA GLN A 265 -14.93 20.26 2.10
C GLN A 265 -16.31 20.92 1.97
N THR A 266 -16.91 20.75 0.78
CA THR A 266 -18.15 21.46 0.42
C THR A 266 -19.38 20.89 1.11
N ALA A 267 -20.54 21.52 0.87
CA ALA A 267 -21.82 21.02 1.36
C ALA A 267 -22.22 19.64 0.77
N ALA A 268 -21.61 19.23 -0.36
CA ALA A 268 -21.87 17.93 -0.97
C ALA A 268 -21.61 16.75 -0.05
N THR A 269 -20.70 16.90 0.93
CA THR A 269 -20.44 15.84 1.92
C THR A 269 -21.62 15.58 2.86
N SER A 270 -22.51 16.52 3.07
CA SER A 270 -23.59 16.47 4.07
C SER A 270 -23.10 16.18 5.49
N CYS A 271 -21.79 16.29 5.76
CA CYS A 271 -21.18 16.12 7.08
C CYS A 271 -21.13 17.45 7.83
N SER A 272 -21.30 17.42 9.15
CA SER A 272 -21.03 18.55 10.05
C SER A 272 -19.56 18.66 10.44
N GLY A 273 -18.85 17.52 10.52
CA GLY A 273 -17.41 17.43 10.76
C GLY A 273 -16.63 17.01 9.53
N LYS A 274 -15.34 16.69 9.71
CA LYS A 274 -14.46 16.14 8.65
C LYS A 274 -15.11 14.93 8.02
N ALA A 275 -15.21 14.93 6.70
CA ALA A 275 -15.71 13.81 5.90
C ALA A 275 -14.55 12.96 5.38
N ASN A 276 -14.67 11.64 5.38
CA ASN A 276 -13.82 10.68 4.70
C ASN A 276 -14.61 10.01 3.57
N ALA A 277 -13.99 9.80 2.36
CA ALA A 277 -12.61 10.08 2.00
C ALA A 277 -12.48 11.44 1.28
N ASP A 278 -11.24 11.91 1.04
CA ASP A 278 -11.00 13.01 0.09
C ASP A 278 -10.79 12.47 -1.33
N VAL A 279 -10.00 11.40 -1.50
CA VAL A 279 -9.71 10.69 -2.75
C VAL A 279 -9.55 9.19 -2.49
N SER A 280 -9.35 8.38 -3.53
CA SER A 280 -9.16 6.93 -3.40
C SER A 280 -8.16 6.37 -4.41
N ALA A 281 -7.71 5.15 -4.16
CA ALA A 281 -7.01 4.31 -5.12
C ALA A 281 -7.37 2.83 -4.89
N VAL A 282 -6.76 1.90 -5.64
CA VAL A 282 -7.01 0.46 -5.51
C VAL A 282 -6.74 -0.03 -4.09
N ALA A 283 -7.69 -0.81 -3.54
CA ALA A 283 -7.64 -1.32 -2.17
C ALA A 283 -8.20 -2.73 -2.00
N ASP A 284 -9.12 -3.19 -2.85
CA ASP A 284 -9.72 -4.52 -2.68
C ASP A 284 -8.64 -5.62 -2.81
N PRO A 285 -8.42 -6.45 -1.77
CA PRO A 285 -7.44 -7.53 -1.83
C PRO A 285 -7.70 -8.55 -2.93
N ASN A 286 -8.94 -8.70 -3.41
CA ASN A 286 -9.25 -9.58 -4.53
C ASN A 286 -8.75 -9.03 -5.88
N THR A 287 -8.46 -7.74 -5.93
CA THR A 287 -7.80 -7.04 -7.04
C THR A 287 -6.54 -6.34 -6.54
N GLY A 288 -5.80 -7.02 -5.67
CA GLY A 288 -4.66 -6.47 -4.94
C GLY A 288 -3.40 -6.28 -5.79
N VAL A 289 -2.38 -5.76 -5.14
CA VAL A 289 -1.09 -5.40 -5.73
C VAL A 289 0.00 -6.41 -5.37
N ALA A 290 1.00 -6.56 -6.25
CA ALA A 290 2.19 -7.36 -5.98
C ALA A 290 3.10 -6.63 -4.97
N VAL A 291 3.58 -7.37 -3.96
CA VAL A 291 4.52 -6.90 -2.94
C VAL A 291 5.56 -7.99 -2.67
N TYR A 292 6.78 -7.60 -2.31
CA TYR A 292 7.80 -8.54 -1.89
C TYR A 292 8.24 -8.26 -0.45
N ASP A 293 8.11 -9.25 0.42
CA ASP A 293 8.65 -9.22 1.79
C ASP A 293 9.22 -10.59 2.19
N SER A 294 10.49 -10.61 2.58
CA SER A 294 11.17 -11.81 3.09
C SER A 294 10.89 -12.11 4.56
N THR A 295 10.29 -11.16 5.30
CA THR A 295 9.87 -11.34 6.70
C THR A 295 8.59 -12.17 6.78
N ALA A 296 8.70 -13.38 7.29
CA ALA A 296 7.55 -14.26 7.45
C ALA A 296 6.58 -13.76 8.52
N ASN A 297 5.33 -13.47 8.12
CA ASN A 297 4.22 -13.25 9.03
C ASN A 297 3.23 -14.41 8.96
N LYS A 298 3.00 -15.07 10.09
CA LYS A 298 2.20 -16.32 10.16
C LYS A 298 2.67 -17.38 9.16
N GLY A 299 4.01 -17.48 8.96
CA GLY A 299 4.64 -18.46 8.08
C GLY A 299 4.62 -18.12 6.58
N VAL A 300 4.17 -16.93 6.18
CA VAL A 300 4.07 -16.51 4.78
C VAL A 300 5.02 -15.33 4.51
N SER A 301 5.84 -15.45 3.45
CA SER A 301 6.82 -14.45 3.00
C SER A 301 7.12 -14.63 1.50
N GLY A 302 7.93 -13.76 0.94
CA GLY A 302 8.30 -13.76 -0.48
C GLY A 302 7.36 -12.87 -1.30
N TRP A 303 6.92 -13.31 -2.48
CA TRP A 303 5.92 -12.59 -3.25
C TRP A 303 4.53 -12.75 -2.63
N LEU A 304 3.90 -11.63 -2.36
CA LEU A 304 2.62 -11.51 -1.68
C LEU A 304 1.66 -10.71 -2.54
N VAL A 305 0.35 -10.86 -2.27
CA VAL A 305 -0.68 -9.98 -2.82
C VAL A 305 -1.35 -9.26 -1.66
N PHE A 306 -1.42 -7.94 -1.75
CA PHE A 306 -2.04 -7.10 -0.74
C PHE A 306 -3.17 -6.25 -1.30
N GLY A 307 -4.17 -6.03 -0.46
CA GLY A 307 -5.15 -4.97 -0.53
C GLY A 307 -5.20 -4.22 0.80
N GLY A 308 -6.30 -3.53 1.03
CA GLY A 308 -6.48 -2.59 2.13
C GLY A 308 -6.23 -1.16 1.68
N THR A 309 -6.74 -0.19 2.43
CA THR A 309 -6.49 1.23 2.15
C THR A 309 -5.03 1.63 2.38
N SER A 310 -4.21 0.73 2.95
CA SER A 310 -2.75 0.80 2.97
C SER A 310 -2.11 0.81 1.58
N VAL A 311 -2.72 0.15 0.58
CA VAL A 311 -2.26 0.25 -0.82
C VAL A 311 -2.49 1.64 -1.36
N SER A 312 -3.64 2.23 -1.04
CA SER A 312 -4.10 3.49 -1.62
C SER A 312 -3.29 4.69 -1.12
N SER A 313 -2.96 4.74 0.18
CA SER A 313 -2.31 5.91 0.82
C SER A 313 -0.95 6.25 0.18
N PRO A 314 0.01 5.33 0.02
CA PRO A 314 1.31 5.63 -0.60
C PRO A 314 1.21 5.95 -2.10
N ILE A 315 0.23 5.40 -2.82
CA ILE A 315 -0.05 5.76 -4.21
C ILE A 315 -0.48 7.23 -4.30
N ILE A 316 -1.39 7.68 -3.44
CA ILE A 316 -1.85 9.08 -3.40
C ILE A 316 -0.74 10.02 -2.90
N ALA A 317 0.05 9.63 -1.90
CA ALA A 317 1.24 10.40 -1.48
C ALA A 317 2.20 10.62 -2.66
N SER A 318 2.41 9.57 -3.48
CA SER A 318 3.21 9.65 -4.71
C SER A 318 2.59 10.58 -5.76
N ALA A 319 1.26 10.58 -5.91
CA ALA A 319 0.56 11.49 -6.82
C ALA A 319 0.80 12.96 -6.43
N TYR A 320 0.74 13.30 -5.13
CA TYR A 320 1.08 14.64 -4.64
C TYR A 320 2.55 15.00 -4.86
N ALA A 321 3.46 14.05 -4.65
CA ALA A 321 4.89 14.29 -4.91
C ALA A 321 5.15 14.58 -6.39
N LEU A 322 4.42 13.94 -7.30
CA LEU A 322 4.53 14.13 -8.74
C LEU A 322 3.83 15.41 -9.22
N GLY A 323 2.67 15.75 -8.65
CA GLY A 323 1.87 16.93 -9.02
C GLY A 323 2.47 18.24 -8.51
N GLY A 324 3.02 18.23 -7.29
CA GLY A 324 3.75 19.36 -6.72
C GLY A 324 2.89 20.57 -6.27
N ASN A 325 1.57 20.44 -6.24
CA ASN A 325 0.67 21.52 -5.82
C ASN A 325 0.45 21.48 -4.31
N LEU A 326 1.47 21.87 -3.56
CA LEU A 326 1.58 21.66 -2.11
C LEU A 326 1.32 22.93 -1.28
N ALA A 327 0.97 24.06 -1.90
CA ALA A 327 0.77 25.32 -1.18
C ALA A 327 -0.40 25.21 -0.19
N GLY A 328 -0.19 25.63 1.05
CA GLY A 328 -1.17 25.53 2.10
C GLY A 328 -1.45 24.08 2.49
N TYR A 329 -2.70 23.68 2.43
CA TYR A 329 -3.11 22.29 2.67
C TYR A 329 -3.38 21.59 1.32
N PRO A 330 -2.61 20.58 0.91
CA PRO A 330 -2.73 19.96 -0.41
C PRO A 330 -4.12 19.42 -0.73
N ALA A 331 -4.87 18.88 0.25
CA ALA A 331 -6.26 18.49 0.06
C ALA A 331 -7.13 19.60 -0.52
N GLN A 332 -6.90 20.87 -0.15
CA GLN A 332 -7.64 22.01 -0.67
C GLN A 332 -7.48 22.15 -2.20
N TYR A 333 -6.28 21.92 -2.70
CA TYR A 333 -6.01 21.95 -4.13
C TYR A 333 -6.80 20.85 -4.86
N THR A 334 -6.76 19.63 -4.35
CA THR A 334 -7.51 18.49 -4.91
C THR A 334 -9.02 18.77 -4.96
N TRP A 335 -9.60 19.33 -3.88
CA TRP A 335 -11.02 19.70 -3.83
C TRP A 335 -11.39 20.79 -4.85
N ALA A 336 -10.46 21.62 -5.27
CA ALA A 336 -10.65 22.66 -6.27
C ALA A 336 -10.44 22.17 -7.71
N HIS A 337 -9.85 20.99 -7.94
CA HIS A 337 -9.43 20.48 -9.25
C HIS A 337 -10.03 19.11 -9.59
N THR A 338 -11.28 18.88 -9.23
CA THR A 338 -11.98 17.58 -9.35
C THR A 338 -12.08 17.06 -10.78
N THR A 339 -12.01 17.92 -11.79
CA THR A 339 -12.02 17.51 -13.22
C THR A 339 -10.81 16.69 -13.64
N ASN A 340 -9.75 16.67 -12.82
CA ASN A 340 -8.54 15.87 -13.03
C ASN A 340 -8.57 14.55 -12.20
N LEU A 341 -9.75 14.13 -11.76
CA LEU A 341 -9.99 12.86 -11.09
C LEU A 341 -10.99 12.03 -11.90
N SER A 342 -10.88 10.71 -11.76
CA SER A 342 -11.85 9.75 -12.30
C SER A 342 -12.88 9.44 -11.23
N ASP A 343 -14.11 9.91 -11.40
CA ASP A 343 -15.22 9.70 -10.46
C ASP A 343 -15.64 8.23 -10.41
N VAL A 344 -15.82 7.68 -9.21
CA VAL A 344 -16.24 6.30 -8.98
C VAL A 344 -17.68 6.29 -8.51
N THR A 345 -18.59 5.86 -9.36
CA THR A 345 -20.04 6.08 -9.19
C THR A 345 -20.82 4.84 -8.76
N THR A 346 -20.15 3.71 -8.50
CA THR A 346 -20.79 2.43 -8.14
C THR A 346 -20.12 1.81 -6.92
N GLY A 347 -20.85 0.92 -6.23
CA GLY A 347 -20.37 0.22 -5.05
C GLY A 347 -20.86 0.84 -3.74
N SER A 348 -20.55 0.16 -2.65
CA SER A 348 -20.94 0.56 -1.29
C SER A 348 -20.03 -0.12 -0.28
N ASN A 349 -19.73 0.57 0.82
CA ASN A 349 -18.94 0.04 1.92
C ASN A 349 -19.75 -0.21 3.20
N GLY A 350 -21.09 -0.21 3.11
CA GLY A 350 -21.96 -0.53 4.25
C GLY A 350 -23.33 0.08 4.16
N THR A 351 -23.94 0.23 5.34
CA THR A 351 -25.26 0.86 5.52
C THR A 351 -25.11 2.09 6.39
N CYS A 352 -25.67 3.20 5.95
CA CYS A 352 -25.61 4.49 6.64
C CYS A 352 -26.93 5.26 6.50
N THR A 353 -27.13 6.28 7.32
CA THR A 353 -28.34 7.12 7.33
C THR A 353 -28.40 8.06 6.14
N THR A 354 -27.26 8.54 5.66
CA THR A 354 -27.14 9.45 4.51
C THR A 354 -26.38 8.71 3.41
N SER A 355 -27.07 8.35 2.35
CA SER A 355 -26.58 7.44 1.29
C SER A 355 -25.17 7.77 0.79
N VAL A 356 -24.85 9.04 0.59
CA VAL A 356 -23.55 9.49 0.08
C VAL A 356 -22.38 9.17 1.02
N TRP A 357 -22.63 8.85 2.29
CA TRP A 357 -21.58 8.51 3.24
C TRP A 357 -21.04 7.09 3.08
N CYS A 358 -21.82 6.18 2.48
CA CYS A 358 -21.45 4.77 2.37
C CYS A 358 -21.73 4.16 0.99
N LYS A 359 -22.24 4.95 0.03
CA LYS A 359 -22.56 4.48 -1.30
C LYS A 359 -21.97 5.44 -2.33
N ALA A 360 -21.18 4.88 -3.25
CA ALA A 360 -20.61 5.62 -4.37
C ALA A 360 -21.69 6.19 -5.29
N GLY A 361 -21.43 7.39 -5.80
CA GLY A 361 -22.34 8.13 -6.67
C GLY A 361 -21.61 9.26 -7.38
N THR A 362 -22.29 9.99 -8.25
CA THR A 362 -21.68 11.11 -8.99
C THR A 362 -21.19 12.22 -8.05
N GLY A 363 -19.95 12.61 -8.21
CA GLY A 363 -19.27 13.62 -7.39
C GLY A 363 -18.70 13.02 -6.11
N TRP A 364 -18.69 13.80 -5.03
CA TRP A 364 -18.13 13.29 -3.78
C TRP A 364 -19.01 12.21 -3.12
N ASP A 365 -18.40 11.14 -2.71
CA ASP A 365 -18.99 10.13 -1.82
C ASP A 365 -18.00 9.64 -0.75
N GLY A 366 -18.52 9.03 0.33
CA GLY A 366 -17.70 8.60 1.45
C GLY A 366 -16.62 7.60 1.10
N PRO A 367 -16.93 6.45 0.44
CA PRO A 367 -15.96 5.39 0.17
C PRO A 367 -14.82 5.79 -0.74
N THR A 368 -15.05 6.68 -1.73
CA THR A 368 -14.07 7.00 -2.78
C THR A 368 -13.71 8.47 -2.88
N GLY A 369 -14.31 9.31 -2.03
CA GLY A 369 -14.04 10.75 -2.03
C GLY A 369 -14.45 11.39 -3.36
N LEU A 370 -13.57 12.19 -3.91
CA LEU A 370 -13.72 12.86 -5.21
C LEU A 370 -13.36 11.95 -6.41
N GLY A 371 -12.93 10.71 -6.14
CA GLY A 371 -12.51 9.74 -7.15
C GLY A 371 -11.03 9.37 -7.06
N THR A 372 -10.53 8.75 -8.13
CA THR A 372 -9.14 8.24 -8.25
C THR A 372 -8.30 9.15 -9.16
N PRO A 373 -6.96 9.08 -9.11
CA PRO A 373 -6.11 9.90 -9.98
C PRO A 373 -6.41 9.69 -11.48
N ASN A 374 -6.44 10.80 -12.24
CA ASN A 374 -6.44 10.84 -13.69
C ASN A 374 -5.28 11.76 -14.13
N GLY A 375 -4.06 11.25 -14.01
CA GLY A 375 -2.85 12.07 -14.02
C GLY A 375 -2.64 12.81 -12.69
N VAL A 376 -1.71 13.76 -12.70
CA VAL A 376 -1.29 14.49 -11.50
C VAL A 376 -1.94 15.88 -11.35
N GLY A 377 -2.86 16.23 -12.23
CA GLY A 377 -3.42 17.58 -12.30
C GLY A 377 -4.30 17.99 -11.11
N ALA A 378 -4.69 17.03 -10.25
CA ALA A 378 -5.44 17.30 -9.02
C ALA A 378 -4.56 17.30 -7.75
N PHE A 379 -3.23 17.11 -7.89
CA PHE A 379 -2.31 16.82 -6.79
C PHE A 379 -1.12 17.77 -6.68
#